data_118c1509c4136fbf9c7272d5dea7d212
#
_entry.id   118c1509c4136fbf9c7272d5dea7d212
#
_cell.length_a   1.000
_cell.length_b   1.000
_cell.length_c   1.000
_cell.angle_alpha   90.00
_cell.angle_beta   90.00
_cell.angle_gamma   90.00
#
_symmetry.space_group_name_H-M   'P 1'
#
loop_
_entity.id
_entity.type
_entity.pdbx_description
1 polymer ?
#
loop_
_entity_poly.entity_id
_entity_poly.type
_entity_poly.pdbx_seq_one_letter_code
_entity_poly.pdbx_strand_id
1 'polypeptide(L)'
;MNLLSGNEAIARGAWEAGCHIGAAYPGTPSTETMESFAKLPGVYAEWCPNEKVALEVAVGASAAGARVLVTMKHVGVNVCADPLFTAAYTGVNGGLVILAADDPGMFSSQKEQDSRYYAMASMVPIMEPADSAEAHRFAKDAYGISEQFDTPVMMRSTVRISHTKTPVEVGERTEVAKRPYEKDCAKWVMMPAFAKPRRKVLVERIGKIREWVETCPYNTIERNTPEGSNKRIGIICAGAVYQHVKEACPDADIFKLGVSWPLPAKALNEFANSVDELHVVEEASTYLSDAVKATGVILDSFQMPLPADGEIHPADILRSLGRKLPQHRDNENDIPNRPPALCPGCPHRVIFKELSRLKAIVTGDIGCYTLGALPPLSAMDTTLDMGASVSMAHGFELALEGTEHRPVVGVIGDSTFAHSGLTSLINTVYNKGAGTVCILDNRTTAMTGQQGNPFNGITLQHRESRELDLPSILNAIGVDHVQTVDSFNVKAVRAALKEATSRDELDVIVFQGPCVLLDKSPKDYYVVTDNCNACGICKTIGCPAIACDAETGISSIDPDLCIGCDQCRQYCNFDAIQPREGGQR
;
A
#
# COMPACT_ATOMS: atom_id res chain seq x y z
N MET A 1 -16.72 -22.78 -11.62
CA MET A 1 -15.90 -21.56 -11.86
C MET A 1 -16.52 -20.39 -11.12
N ASN A 2 -15.73 -19.61 -10.40
CA ASN A 2 -16.13 -18.39 -9.69
C ASN A 2 -15.46 -17.19 -10.34
N LEU A 3 -16.15 -16.06 -10.43
CA LEU A 3 -15.54 -14.81 -10.87
C LEU A 3 -14.86 -14.14 -9.67
N LEU A 4 -13.53 -14.22 -9.59
CA LEU A 4 -12.73 -13.70 -8.48
C LEU A 4 -11.77 -12.60 -8.92
N SER A 5 -11.55 -11.60 -8.06
CA SER A 5 -10.41 -10.70 -8.21
C SER A 5 -9.11 -11.43 -7.90
N GLY A 6 -7.97 -10.86 -8.31
CA GLY A 6 -6.67 -11.44 -7.95
C GLY A 6 -6.49 -11.54 -6.44
N ASN A 7 -6.93 -10.54 -5.68
CA ASN A 7 -6.89 -10.57 -4.22
C ASN A 7 -7.71 -11.73 -3.63
N GLU A 8 -8.96 -11.90 -4.09
CA GLU A 8 -9.83 -13.02 -3.68
C GLU A 8 -9.24 -14.37 -4.10
N ALA A 9 -8.66 -14.44 -5.29
CA ALA A 9 -8.05 -15.64 -5.85
C ALA A 9 -6.80 -16.08 -5.07
N ILE A 10 -5.91 -15.16 -4.71
CA ILE A 10 -4.73 -15.44 -3.86
C ILE A 10 -5.16 -15.96 -2.48
N ALA A 11 -6.12 -15.29 -1.85
CA ALA A 11 -6.66 -15.71 -0.56
C ALA A 11 -7.22 -17.12 -0.62
N ARG A 12 -7.98 -17.42 -1.68
CA ARG A 12 -8.59 -18.73 -1.92
C ARG A 12 -7.53 -19.80 -2.18
N GLY A 13 -6.54 -19.53 -3.02
CA GLY A 13 -5.44 -20.46 -3.31
C GLY A 13 -4.62 -20.80 -2.07
N ALA A 14 -4.29 -19.81 -1.25
CA ALA A 14 -3.61 -20.00 0.02
C ALA A 14 -4.44 -20.88 0.99
N TRP A 15 -5.74 -20.64 1.08
CA TRP A 15 -6.64 -21.43 1.91
C TRP A 15 -6.74 -22.88 1.41
N GLU A 16 -6.88 -23.11 0.12
CA GLU A 16 -6.90 -24.46 -0.47
C GLU A 16 -5.61 -25.22 -0.23
N ALA A 17 -4.48 -24.51 -0.20
CA ALA A 17 -3.19 -25.08 0.17
C ALA A 17 -3.04 -25.44 1.66
N GLY A 18 -4.06 -25.25 2.48
CA GLY A 18 -3.99 -25.49 3.93
C GLY A 18 -3.20 -24.44 4.70
N CYS A 19 -3.11 -23.19 4.21
CA CYS A 19 -2.53 -22.09 4.97
C CYS A 19 -3.25 -21.91 6.30
N HIS A 20 -2.49 -21.76 7.39
CA HIS A 20 -3.02 -21.70 8.75
C HIS A 20 -3.19 -20.26 9.25
N ILE A 21 -2.24 -19.40 8.90
CA ILE A 21 -2.07 -18.08 9.50
C ILE A 21 -1.87 -17.03 8.41
N GLY A 22 -2.55 -15.90 8.56
CA GLY A 22 -2.33 -14.69 7.75
C GLY A 22 -1.89 -13.53 8.63
N ALA A 23 -0.89 -12.76 8.21
CA ALA A 23 -0.43 -11.55 8.89
C ALA A 23 -0.21 -10.42 7.86
N ALA A 24 -0.66 -9.20 8.16
CA ALA A 24 -0.52 -8.08 7.24
C ALA A 24 -0.58 -6.73 7.94
N TYR A 25 -0.14 -5.69 7.24
CA TYR A 25 -0.56 -4.30 7.47
C TYR A 25 -1.41 -3.83 6.28
N PRO A 26 -2.50 -3.08 6.49
CA PRO A 26 -3.37 -2.64 5.41
C PRO A 26 -2.64 -1.73 4.40
N GLY A 27 -2.63 -2.11 3.13
CA GLY A 27 -1.97 -1.34 2.06
C GLY A 27 -2.54 -1.69 0.67
N THR A 28 -3.28 -0.75 0.05
CA THR A 28 -3.80 -0.94 -1.31
C THR A 28 -2.64 -1.07 -2.32
N PRO A 29 -2.62 -2.10 -3.19
CA PRO A 29 -3.74 -2.97 -3.59
C PRO A 29 -3.82 -4.35 -2.91
N SER A 30 -3.09 -4.64 -1.83
CA SER A 30 -3.05 -5.97 -1.18
C SER A 30 -4.05 -6.19 -0.03
N THR A 31 -4.69 -5.12 0.47
CA THR A 31 -5.55 -5.16 1.67
C THR A 31 -6.63 -6.24 1.58
N GLU A 32 -7.34 -6.29 0.46
CA GLU A 32 -8.48 -7.19 0.25
C GLU A 32 -8.08 -8.67 0.20
N THR A 33 -6.79 -8.97 -0.06
CA THR A 33 -6.30 -10.36 0.05
C THR A 33 -6.44 -10.87 1.48
N MET A 34 -5.96 -10.10 2.46
CA MET A 34 -6.02 -10.51 3.86
C MET A 34 -7.45 -10.47 4.42
N GLU A 35 -8.25 -9.48 4.01
CA GLU A 35 -9.68 -9.41 4.37
C GLU A 35 -10.46 -10.62 3.83
N SER A 36 -10.15 -11.06 2.61
CA SER A 36 -10.76 -12.25 2.01
C SER A 36 -10.30 -13.52 2.70
N PHE A 37 -9.00 -13.64 3.02
CA PHE A 37 -8.45 -14.78 3.74
C PHE A 37 -9.04 -14.91 5.14
N ALA A 38 -9.21 -13.82 5.87
CA ALA A 38 -9.75 -13.80 7.23
C ALA A 38 -11.20 -14.32 7.34
N LYS A 39 -11.97 -14.29 6.24
CA LYS A 39 -13.35 -14.78 6.17
C LYS A 39 -13.44 -16.28 5.93
N LEU A 40 -12.33 -16.92 5.52
CA LEU A 40 -12.33 -18.35 5.22
C LEU A 40 -12.26 -19.19 6.50
N PRO A 41 -12.91 -20.37 6.55
CA PRO A 41 -12.97 -21.17 7.77
C PRO A 41 -11.62 -21.80 8.10
N GLY A 42 -11.36 -21.97 9.39
CA GLY A 42 -10.20 -22.73 9.90
C GLY A 42 -8.85 -21.99 9.80
N VAL A 43 -8.87 -20.67 9.60
CA VAL A 43 -7.65 -19.85 9.59
C VAL A 43 -7.62 -18.85 10.74
N TYR A 44 -6.42 -18.42 11.09
CA TYR A 44 -6.18 -17.24 11.90
C TYR A 44 -5.64 -16.13 11.00
N ALA A 45 -6.12 -14.89 11.17
CA ALA A 45 -5.62 -13.74 10.45
C ALA A 45 -5.60 -12.49 11.33
N GLU A 46 -4.56 -11.66 11.16
CA GLU A 46 -4.38 -10.45 11.96
C GLU A 46 -3.87 -9.25 11.15
N TRP A 47 -4.25 -8.05 11.60
CA TRP A 47 -3.57 -6.82 11.27
C TRP A 47 -2.44 -6.58 12.27
N CYS A 48 -1.23 -6.44 11.75
CA CYS A 48 -0.06 -6.04 12.53
C CYS A 48 0.10 -4.51 12.49
N PRO A 49 0.83 -3.90 13.43
CA PRO A 49 1.05 -2.46 13.40
C PRO A 49 1.90 -1.98 12.21
N ASN A 50 2.77 -2.85 11.65
CA ASN A 50 3.51 -2.61 10.42
C ASN A 50 3.94 -3.93 9.75
N GLU A 51 4.50 -3.82 8.53
CA GLU A 51 4.88 -4.97 7.71
C GLU A 51 6.11 -5.72 8.26
N LYS A 52 7.01 -5.03 8.99
CA LYS A 52 8.13 -5.68 9.68
C LYS A 52 7.60 -6.68 10.71
N VAL A 53 6.68 -6.25 11.55
CA VAL A 53 6.04 -7.11 12.57
C VAL A 53 5.25 -8.23 11.90
N ALA A 54 4.52 -7.94 10.81
CA ALA A 54 3.77 -8.95 10.07
C ALA A 54 4.67 -10.08 9.55
N LEU A 55 5.81 -9.74 8.96
CA LEU A 55 6.76 -10.74 8.48
C LEU A 55 7.47 -11.48 9.63
N GLU A 56 7.78 -10.81 10.74
CA GLU A 56 8.37 -11.44 11.93
C GLU A 56 7.41 -12.47 12.56
N VAL A 57 6.12 -12.13 12.69
CA VAL A 57 5.08 -13.07 13.13
C VAL A 57 5.02 -14.28 12.20
N ALA A 58 5.05 -14.04 10.90
CA ALA A 58 5.00 -15.10 9.90
C ALA A 58 6.24 -16.02 9.92
N VAL A 59 7.43 -15.46 10.07
CA VAL A 59 8.68 -16.25 10.21
C VAL A 59 8.63 -17.09 11.47
N GLY A 60 8.16 -16.54 12.60
CA GLY A 60 7.97 -17.28 13.84
C GLY A 60 6.98 -18.44 13.70
N ALA A 61 5.83 -18.19 13.07
CA ALA A 61 4.81 -19.20 12.81
C ALA A 61 5.28 -20.28 11.83
N SER A 62 6.02 -19.88 10.78
CA SER A 62 6.67 -20.82 9.85
C SER A 62 7.71 -21.68 10.52
N ALA A 63 8.57 -21.12 11.37
CA ALA A 63 9.54 -21.85 12.17
C ALA A 63 8.87 -22.89 13.09
N ALA A 64 7.69 -22.56 13.63
CA ALA A 64 6.85 -23.46 14.41
C ALA A 64 6.06 -24.48 13.56
N GLY A 65 6.25 -24.50 12.24
CA GLY A 65 5.71 -25.51 11.32
C GLY A 65 4.37 -25.18 10.66
N ALA A 66 3.84 -23.96 10.81
CA ALA A 66 2.63 -23.53 10.16
C ALA A 66 2.90 -23.02 8.73
N ARG A 67 1.96 -23.24 7.79
CA ARG A 67 1.93 -22.49 6.51
C ARG A 67 1.38 -21.10 6.75
N VAL A 68 2.05 -20.08 6.23
CA VAL A 68 1.74 -18.68 6.52
C VAL A 68 1.66 -17.84 5.25
N LEU A 69 0.68 -16.94 5.19
CA LEU A 69 0.54 -15.90 4.18
C LEU A 69 0.85 -14.53 4.80
N VAL A 70 1.76 -13.78 4.20
CA VAL A 70 1.98 -12.36 4.51
C VAL A 70 1.59 -11.53 3.32
N THR A 71 0.85 -10.45 3.53
CA THR A 71 0.48 -9.54 2.42
C THR A 71 0.86 -8.11 2.71
N MET A 72 1.39 -7.43 1.71
CA MET A 72 1.80 -6.04 1.83
C MET A 72 1.85 -5.34 0.46
N LYS A 73 1.74 -4.03 0.50
CA LYS A 73 2.05 -3.16 -0.62
C LYS A 73 3.57 -3.10 -0.84
N HIS A 74 4.02 -2.71 -2.05
CA HIS A 74 5.46 -2.60 -2.37
C HIS A 74 6.27 -1.75 -1.38
N VAL A 75 5.70 -0.65 -0.85
CA VAL A 75 6.38 0.16 0.17
C VAL A 75 6.55 -0.58 1.50
N GLY A 76 5.66 -1.54 1.80
CA GLY A 76 5.79 -2.42 2.97
C GLY A 76 6.95 -3.40 2.84
N VAL A 77 7.36 -3.77 1.62
CA VAL A 77 8.58 -4.57 1.39
C VAL A 77 9.82 -3.81 1.87
N ASN A 78 9.83 -2.48 1.74
CA ASN A 78 10.92 -1.66 2.30
C ASN A 78 10.95 -1.73 3.82
N VAL A 79 9.77 -1.68 4.48
CA VAL A 79 9.64 -1.74 5.94
C VAL A 79 10.09 -3.08 6.50
N CYS A 80 9.79 -4.18 5.79
CA CYS A 80 10.15 -5.53 6.20
C CYS A 80 11.44 -6.06 5.55
N ALA A 81 12.27 -5.21 4.93
CA ALA A 81 13.47 -5.66 4.20
C ALA A 81 14.43 -6.45 5.09
N ASP A 82 14.73 -6.01 6.30
CA ASP A 82 15.65 -6.72 7.19
C ASP A 82 15.16 -8.14 7.55
N PRO A 83 13.93 -8.35 8.07
CA PRO A 83 13.44 -9.71 8.27
C PRO A 83 13.31 -10.53 6.98
N LEU A 84 13.05 -9.92 5.80
CA LEU A 84 13.02 -10.63 4.52
C LEU A 84 14.40 -11.24 4.18
N PHE A 85 15.46 -10.42 4.26
CA PHE A 85 16.82 -10.88 3.99
C PHE A 85 17.25 -11.94 5.00
N THR A 86 16.89 -11.79 6.26
CA THR A 86 17.22 -12.77 7.31
C THR A 86 16.44 -14.07 7.16
N ALA A 87 15.15 -14.02 6.80
CA ALA A 87 14.33 -15.19 6.52
C ALA A 87 14.86 -16.04 5.35
N ALA A 88 15.48 -15.41 4.36
CA ALA A 88 16.17 -16.13 3.27
C ALA A 88 17.33 -16.99 3.81
N TYR A 89 18.04 -16.56 4.84
CA TYR A 89 19.09 -17.35 5.47
C TYR A 89 18.54 -18.48 6.35
N THR A 90 17.56 -18.19 7.21
CA THR A 90 16.97 -19.21 8.09
C THR A 90 16.20 -20.26 7.31
N GLY A 91 15.60 -19.89 6.19
CA GLY A 91 14.64 -20.75 5.50
C GLY A 91 13.35 -20.91 6.28
N VAL A 92 12.64 -22.00 6.06
CA VAL A 92 11.30 -22.26 6.60
C VAL A 92 11.23 -23.64 7.30
N ASN A 93 10.17 -23.86 8.10
CA ASN A 93 9.73 -25.18 8.50
C ASN A 93 8.36 -25.46 7.86
N GLY A 94 7.34 -24.67 8.14
CA GLY A 94 6.13 -24.59 7.31
C GLY A 94 6.29 -23.57 6.20
N GLY A 95 5.61 -23.74 5.08
CA GLY A 95 5.72 -22.87 3.91
C GLY A 95 5.36 -21.42 4.21
N LEU A 96 6.18 -20.48 3.73
CA LEU A 96 6.01 -19.04 3.89
C LEU A 96 5.86 -18.37 2.53
N VAL A 97 4.71 -17.77 2.29
CA VAL A 97 4.39 -17.00 1.07
C VAL A 97 4.22 -15.54 1.41
N ILE A 98 4.92 -14.67 0.68
CA ILE A 98 4.94 -13.21 0.85
C ILE A 98 4.35 -12.59 -0.41
N LEU A 99 3.15 -12.01 -0.31
CA LEU A 99 2.55 -11.24 -1.39
C LEU A 99 3.07 -9.80 -1.32
N ALA A 100 3.77 -9.35 -2.36
CA ALA A 100 4.13 -7.98 -2.61
C ALA A 100 3.25 -7.42 -3.74
N ALA A 101 2.44 -6.40 -3.46
CA ALA A 101 1.56 -5.81 -4.45
C ALA A 101 2.11 -4.45 -4.90
N ASP A 102 2.59 -4.42 -6.15
CA ASP A 102 3.13 -3.23 -6.80
C ASP A 102 2.01 -2.37 -7.40
N ASP A 103 2.29 -1.09 -7.59
CA ASP A 103 1.34 -0.09 -8.10
C ASP A 103 1.99 0.73 -9.23
N PRO A 104 2.25 0.11 -10.42
CA PRO A 104 2.68 0.83 -11.60
C PRO A 104 1.67 1.93 -11.94
N GLY A 105 2.16 3.15 -12.20
CA GLY A 105 1.31 4.32 -12.43
C GLY A 105 0.85 5.03 -11.16
N MET A 106 1.22 4.56 -9.98
CA MET A 106 0.98 5.23 -8.69
C MET A 106 -0.49 5.61 -8.44
N PHE A 107 -1.44 4.72 -8.77
CA PHE A 107 -2.88 4.98 -8.59
C PHE A 107 -3.25 5.24 -7.12
N SER A 108 -2.51 4.64 -6.18
CA SER A 108 -2.71 4.84 -4.74
C SER A 108 -1.39 4.93 -3.96
N SER A 109 -0.28 5.30 -4.61
CA SER A 109 1.06 5.25 -4.03
C SER A 109 1.78 6.59 -4.14
N GLN A 110 2.66 6.87 -3.20
CA GLN A 110 3.53 8.05 -3.19
C GLN A 110 4.78 7.91 -4.09
N LYS A 111 5.06 6.71 -4.58
CA LYS A 111 6.17 6.42 -5.50
C LYS A 111 5.90 5.12 -6.25
N GLU A 112 6.52 4.96 -7.41
CA GLU A 112 6.61 3.71 -8.14
C GLU A 112 7.82 2.93 -7.66
N GLN A 113 7.70 1.60 -7.61
CA GLN A 113 8.75 0.70 -7.15
C GLN A 113 8.52 -0.70 -7.71
N ASP A 114 9.61 -1.41 -7.98
CA ASP A 114 9.61 -2.79 -8.47
C ASP A 114 10.11 -3.75 -7.39
N SER A 115 9.21 -4.55 -6.85
CA SER A 115 9.52 -5.50 -5.77
C SER A 115 10.40 -6.68 -6.23
N ARG A 116 10.56 -6.91 -7.54
CA ARG A 116 11.44 -7.96 -8.08
C ARG A 116 12.90 -7.78 -7.65
N TYR A 117 13.37 -6.54 -7.50
CA TYR A 117 14.72 -6.25 -7.01
C TYR A 117 14.94 -6.73 -5.57
N TYR A 118 13.92 -6.68 -4.72
CA TYR A 118 14.02 -7.21 -3.35
C TYR A 118 14.12 -8.73 -3.34
N ALA A 119 13.35 -9.42 -4.16
CA ALA A 119 13.42 -10.86 -4.32
C ALA A 119 14.81 -11.31 -4.79
N MET A 120 15.34 -10.64 -5.81
CA MET A 120 16.68 -10.91 -6.34
C MET A 120 17.76 -10.64 -5.29
N ALA A 121 17.74 -9.49 -4.61
CA ALA A 121 18.75 -9.10 -3.63
C ALA A 121 18.72 -9.98 -2.38
N SER A 122 17.54 -10.38 -1.90
CA SER A 122 17.37 -11.30 -0.78
C SER A 122 17.59 -12.77 -1.15
N MET A 123 17.68 -13.10 -2.43
CA MET A 123 17.79 -14.47 -2.95
C MET A 123 16.55 -15.32 -2.62
N VAL A 124 15.36 -14.74 -2.74
CA VAL A 124 14.05 -15.38 -2.57
C VAL A 124 13.39 -15.54 -3.94
N PRO A 125 12.91 -16.74 -4.35
CA PRO A 125 12.24 -16.89 -5.64
C PRO A 125 10.95 -16.07 -5.70
N ILE A 126 10.64 -15.52 -6.88
CA ILE A 126 9.45 -14.71 -7.11
C ILE A 126 8.59 -15.27 -8.24
N MET A 127 7.28 -15.30 -7.98
CA MET A 127 6.25 -15.73 -8.92
C MET A 127 5.36 -14.55 -9.30
N GLU A 128 5.04 -14.41 -10.60
CA GLU A 128 4.21 -13.33 -11.13
C GLU A 128 3.03 -13.89 -11.93
N PRO A 129 1.81 -13.92 -11.36
CA PRO A 129 0.63 -14.36 -12.08
C PRO A 129 0.19 -13.32 -13.13
N ALA A 130 -0.38 -13.80 -14.24
CA ALA A 130 -0.88 -12.97 -15.35
C ALA A 130 -2.38 -12.68 -15.28
N ASP A 131 -3.12 -13.36 -14.41
CA ASP A 131 -4.56 -13.17 -14.15
C ASP A 131 -4.97 -13.79 -12.81
N SER A 132 -6.27 -13.72 -12.46
CA SER A 132 -6.77 -14.26 -11.19
C SER A 132 -6.68 -15.80 -11.15
N ALA A 133 -6.79 -16.50 -12.27
CA ALA A 133 -6.68 -17.96 -12.30
C ALA A 133 -5.25 -18.41 -11.97
N GLU A 134 -4.25 -17.73 -12.52
CA GLU A 134 -2.85 -17.96 -12.14
C GLU A 134 -2.54 -17.51 -10.73
N ALA A 135 -3.11 -16.36 -10.29
CA ALA A 135 -2.95 -15.89 -8.94
C ALA A 135 -3.43 -16.93 -7.91
N HIS A 136 -4.55 -17.58 -8.17
CA HIS A 136 -5.06 -18.69 -7.37
C HIS A 136 -4.10 -19.89 -7.38
N ARG A 137 -3.73 -20.36 -8.58
CA ARG A 137 -2.85 -21.52 -8.75
C ARG A 137 -1.49 -21.29 -8.11
N PHE A 138 -0.87 -20.14 -8.35
CA PHE A 138 0.46 -19.81 -7.82
C PHE A 138 0.44 -19.69 -6.29
N ALA A 139 -0.61 -19.06 -5.72
CA ALA A 139 -0.77 -18.98 -4.27
C ALA A 139 -0.93 -20.35 -3.62
N LYS A 140 -1.62 -21.28 -4.32
CA LYS A 140 -1.77 -22.66 -3.86
C LYS A 140 -0.46 -23.43 -3.91
N ASP A 141 0.28 -23.33 -4.98
CA ASP A 141 1.49 -24.11 -5.23
C ASP A 141 2.72 -23.55 -4.51
N ALA A 142 2.77 -22.26 -4.22
CA ALA A 142 3.89 -21.57 -3.60
C ALA A 142 4.33 -22.17 -2.25
N TYR A 143 3.39 -22.72 -1.47
CA TYR A 143 3.72 -23.41 -0.20
C TYR A 143 4.54 -24.67 -0.42
N GLY A 144 4.19 -25.46 -1.43
CA GLY A 144 4.96 -26.65 -1.82
C GLY A 144 6.37 -26.29 -2.27
N ILE A 145 6.52 -25.22 -3.06
CA ILE A 145 7.82 -24.69 -3.53
C ILE A 145 8.63 -24.20 -2.31
N SER A 146 8.01 -23.42 -1.42
CA SER A 146 8.64 -22.92 -0.20
C SER A 146 9.21 -24.06 0.64
N GLU A 147 8.41 -25.10 0.88
CA GLU A 147 8.78 -26.26 1.69
C GLU A 147 9.81 -27.17 1.01
N GLN A 148 9.73 -27.31 -0.30
CA GLN A 148 10.67 -28.12 -1.10
C GLN A 148 12.07 -27.52 -1.09
N PHE A 149 12.18 -26.19 -1.17
CA PHE A 149 13.47 -25.52 -1.27
C PHE A 149 13.92 -24.87 0.04
N ASP A 150 13.21 -25.05 1.14
CA ASP A 150 13.54 -24.44 2.45
C ASP A 150 13.73 -22.91 2.34
N THR A 151 12.78 -22.21 1.72
CA THR A 151 12.90 -20.77 1.45
C THR A 151 11.53 -20.10 1.48
N PRO A 152 11.40 -18.82 1.89
CA PRO A 152 10.22 -18.04 1.56
C PRO A 152 10.00 -18.01 0.04
N VAL A 153 8.75 -17.84 -0.41
CA VAL A 153 8.41 -17.57 -1.81
C VAL A 153 7.72 -16.22 -1.86
N MET A 154 8.22 -15.31 -2.69
CA MET A 154 7.53 -14.05 -2.96
C MET A 154 6.57 -14.24 -4.14
N MET A 155 5.37 -13.72 -4.01
CA MET A 155 4.43 -13.52 -5.13
C MET A 155 4.35 -12.03 -5.40
N ARG A 156 4.54 -11.62 -6.65
CA ARG A 156 4.31 -10.24 -7.07
C ARG A 156 2.96 -10.14 -7.77
N SER A 157 2.10 -9.30 -7.24
CA SER A 157 0.89 -8.83 -7.91
C SER A 157 1.07 -7.37 -8.30
N THR A 158 0.28 -6.89 -9.25
CA THR A 158 0.15 -5.46 -9.53
C THR A 158 -1.29 -5.03 -9.24
N VAL A 159 -1.54 -3.72 -9.19
CA VAL A 159 -2.90 -3.18 -9.02
C VAL A 159 -3.87 -3.79 -10.04
N ARG A 160 -3.39 -4.02 -11.27
CA ARG A 160 -4.17 -4.63 -12.35
C ARG A 160 -4.62 -6.05 -11.99
N ILE A 161 -3.70 -6.91 -11.58
CA ILE A 161 -4.02 -8.28 -11.17
C ILE A 161 -4.89 -8.28 -9.91
N SER A 162 -4.54 -7.48 -8.92
CA SER A 162 -5.23 -7.44 -7.61
C SER A 162 -6.73 -7.16 -7.75
N HIS A 163 -7.13 -6.29 -8.67
CA HIS A 163 -8.53 -5.81 -8.79
C HIS A 163 -9.28 -6.34 -10.01
N THR A 164 -8.58 -6.83 -11.04
CA THR A 164 -9.26 -7.42 -12.21
C THR A 164 -9.87 -8.77 -11.87
N LYS A 165 -11.09 -9.03 -12.35
CA LYS A 165 -11.80 -10.29 -12.12
C LYS A 165 -11.73 -11.19 -13.33
N THR A 166 -11.33 -12.44 -13.11
CA THR A 166 -11.39 -13.50 -14.14
C THR A 166 -12.05 -14.75 -13.57
N PRO A 167 -12.57 -15.67 -14.42
CA PRO A 167 -13.08 -16.96 -13.98
C PRO A 167 -11.96 -17.81 -13.37
N VAL A 168 -12.18 -18.31 -12.15
CA VAL A 168 -11.25 -19.14 -11.38
C VAL A 168 -11.92 -20.47 -11.05
N GLU A 169 -11.22 -21.57 -11.29
CA GLU A 169 -11.62 -22.89 -10.84
C GLU A 169 -11.16 -23.07 -9.39
N VAL A 170 -12.12 -23.14 -8.46
CA VAL A 170 -11.84 -23.28 -7.02
C VAL A 170 -12.00 -24.73 -6.58
N GLY A 171 -11.18 -25.16 -5.63
CA GLY A 171 -11.16 -26.49 -5.04
C GLY A 171 -11.52 -26.49 -3.57
N GLU A 172 -11.41 -27.67 -2.95
CA GLU A 172 -11.56 -27.85 -1.52
C GLU A 172 -10.23 -27.57 -0.80
N ARG A 173 -10.32 -27.25 0.51
CA ARG A 173 -9.17 -27.09 1.36
C ARG A 173 -8.47 -28.43 1.56
N THR A 174 -7.17 -28.44 1.34
CA THR A 174 -6.33 -29.54 1.74
C THR A 174 -5.95 -29.35 3.22
N GLU A 175 -6.34 -30.29 4.06
CA GLU A 175 -5.92 -30.27 5.46
C GLU A 175 -4.45 -30.68 5.58
N VAL A 176 -3.62 -29.73 6.00
CA VAL A 176 -2.17 -29.92 6.17
C VAL A 176 -1.85 -29.80 7.66
N ALA A 177 -1.27 -30.83 8.23
CA ALA A 177 -0.80 -30.77 9.62
C ALA A 177 0.40 -29.81 9.74
N LYS A 178 0.43 -29.05 10.83
CA LYS A 178 1.63 -28.26 11.16
C LYS A 178 2.81 -29.22 11.38
N ARG A 179 3.96 -28.87 10.84
CA ARG A 179 5.19 -29.66 11.03
C ARG A 179 5.67 -29.52 12.48
N PRO A 180 6.25 -30.55 13.07
CA PRO A 180 6.79 -30.45 14.43
C PRO A 180 7.92 -29.40 14.47
N TYR A 181 7.96 -28.66 15.58
CA TYR A 181 9.08 -27.78 15.86
C TYR A 181 10.25 -28.56 16.42
N GLU A 182 11.41 -28.41 15.82
CA GLU A 182 12.67 -28.95 16.33
C GLU A 182 13.63 -27.78 16.62
N LYS A 183 14.26 -27.83 17.80
CA LYS A 183 15.26 -26.84 18.19
C LYS A 183 16.52 -26.99 17.36
N ASP A 184 16.81 -26.03 16.51
CA ASP A 184 18.03 -25.98 15.71
C ASP A 184 18.61 -24.55 15.76
N CYS A 185 19.55 -24.31 16.68
CA CYS A 185 20.20 -23.00 16.79
C CYS A 185 21.04 -22.67 15.57
N ALA A 186 21.59 -23.66 14.86
CA ALA A 186 22.40 -23.42 13.67
C ALA A 186 21.57 -22.92 12.49
N LYS A 187 20.28 -23.30 12.45
CA LYS A 187 19.32 -22.84 11.44
C LYS A 187 18.71 -21.49 11.80
N TRP A 188 18.29 -21.28 13.06
CA TRP A 188 17.40 -20.18 13.43
C TRP A 188 18.08 -18.98 14.07
N VAL A 189 19.32 -19.15 14.61
CA VAL A 189 20.03 -18.05 15.29
C VAL A 189 21.06 -17.43 14.36
N MET A 190 20.77 -16.24 13.84
CA MET A 190 21.62 -15.54 12.88
C MET A 190 22.73 -14.73 13.56
N MET A 191 23.59 -15.42 14.30
CA MET A 191 24.88 -14.88 14.75
C MET A 191 26.00 -15.25 13.75
N PRO A 192 27.12 -14.52 13.68
CA PRO A 192 28.16 -14.73 12.66
C PRO A 192 28.64 -16.19 12.51
N ALA A 193 28.71 -16.94 13.60
CA ALA A 193 29.13 -18.34 13.58
C ALA A 193 28.16 -19.25 12.82
N PHE A 194 26.86 -18.96 12.87
CA PHE A 194 25.80 -19.71 12.19
C PHE A 194 25.44 -19.10 10.82
N ALA A 195 25.44 -17.78 10.72
CA ALA A 195 25.11 -17.08 9.47
C ALA A 195 26.06 -17.42 8.32
N LYS A 196 27.37 -17.58 8.58
CA LYS A 196 28.37 -17.94 7.55
C LYS A 196 28.07 -19.31 6.89
N PRO A 197 27.81 -20.40 7.63
CA PRO A 197 27.35 -21.66 7.03
C PRO A 197 25.99 -21.51 6.31
N ARG A 198 25.04 -20.76 6.87
CA ARG A 198 23.72 -20.55 6.25
C ARG A 198 23.83 -19.81 4.91
N ARG A 199 24.82 -18.91 4.74
CA ARG A 199 25.09 -18.29 3.43
C ARG A 199 25.44 -19.33 2.36
N LYS A 200 26.20 -20.36 2.69
CA LYS A 200 26.51 -21.45 1.76
C LYS A 200 25.23 -22.22 1.39
N VAL A 201 24.41 -22.57 2.40
CA VAL A 201 23.11 -23.23 2.16
C VAL A 201 22.22 -22.38 1.24
N LEU A 202 22.16 -21.06 1.47
CA LEU A 202 21.39 -20.16 0.61
C LEU A 202 21.88 -20.18 -0.85
N VAL A 203 23.19 -20.14 -1.08
CA VAL A 203 23.77 -20.21 -2.43
C VAL A 203 23.48 -21.55 -3.10
N GLU A 204 23.62 -22.67 -2.39
CA GLU A 204 23.28 -24.00 -2.89
C GLU A 204 21.79 -24.14 -3.22
N ARG A 205 20.92 -23.58 -2.38
CA ARG A 205 19.47 -23.51 -2.57
C ARG A 205 19.13 -22.80 -3.88
N ILE A 206 19.69 -21.63 -4.12
CA ILE A 206 19.48 -20.88 -5.36
C ILE A 206 19.98 -21.68 -6.58
N GLY A 207 21.07 -22.41 -6.45
CA GLY A 207 21.52 -23.34 -7.50
C GLY A 207 20.45 -24.35 -7.87
N LYS A 208 19.86 -25.02 -6.88
CA LYS A 208 18.77 -25.98 -7.07
C LYS A 208 17.51 -25.35 -7.67
N ILE A 209 17.16 -24.14 -7.23
CA ILE A 209 16.00 -23.41 -7.79
C ILE A 209 16.27 -23.02 -9.26
N ARG A 210 17.50 -22.60 -9.61
CA ARG A 210 17.90 -22.33 -11.00
C ARG A 210 17.77 -23.55 -11.92
N GLU A 211 18.09 -24.74 -11.40
CA GLU A 211 17.88 -25.99 -12.14
C GLU A 211 16.38 -26.29 -12.31
N TRP A 212 15.60 -26.11 -11.25
CA TRP A 212 14.16 -26.37 -11.25
C TRP A 212 13.38 -25.44 -12.19
N VAL A 213 13.71 -24.14 -12.25
CA VAL A 213 12.97 -23.18 -13.10
C VAL A 213 13.11 -23.45 -14.60
N GLU A 214 14.13 -24.21 -15.03
CA GLU A 214 14.31 -24.59 -16.43
C GLU A 214 13.15 -25.45 -16.97
N THR A 215 12.47 -26.19 -16.09
CA THR A 215 11.40 -27.13 -16.45
C THR A 215 10.12 -26.93 -15.62
N CYS A 216 10.03 -25.87 -14.83
CA CYS A 216 8.87 -25.64 -13.99
C CYS A 216 7.62 -25.36 -14.83
N PRO A 217 6.41 -25.75 -14.36
CA PRO A 217 5.18 -25.64 -15.16
C PRO A 217 4.59 -24.22 -15.19
N TYR A 218 5.28 -23.23 -14.60
CA TYR A 218 4.83 -21.85 -14.52
C TYR A 218 5.40 -20.97 -15.65
N ASN A 219 6.55 -21.37 -16.20
CA ASN A 219 7.17 -20.73 -17.35
C ASN A 219 6.68 -21.43 -18.63
N THR A 220 6.02 -20.71 -19.51
CA THR A 220 5.37 -21.29 -20.69
C THR A 220 5.77 -20.59 -21.98
N ILE A 221 5.88 -21.36 -23.08
CA ILE A 221 6.14 -20.82 -24.40
C ILE A 221 4.91 -21.06 -25.27
N GLU A 222 4.36 -19.97 -25.81
CA GLU A 222 3.30 -20.02 -26.82
C GLU A 222 3.91 -19.76 -28.20
N ARG A 223 3.60 -20.62 -29.18
CA ARG A 223 4.04 -20.50 -30.57
C ARG A 223 2.85 -20.02 -31.41
N ASN A 224 2.79 -18.71 -31.63
CA ASN A 224 1.64 -18.05 -32.28
C ASN A 224 1.99 -17.53 -33.68
N THR A 225 3.28 -17.54 -34.07
CA THR A 225 3.69 -17.10 -35.40
C THR A 225 3.08 -18.01 -36.48
N PRO A 226 2.26 -17.47 -37.41
CA PRO A 226 1.62 -18.26 -38.46
C PRO A 226 2.64 -19.00 -39.36
N GLU A 227 2.28 -20.19 -39.81
CA GLU A 227 3.11 -20.93 -40.78
C GLU A 227 3.33 -20.11 -42.06
N GLY A 228 4.58 -20.09 -42.55
CA GLY A 228 4.95 -19.32 -43.75
C GLY A 228 5.21 -17.82 -43.50
N SER A 229 5.19 -17.36 -42.24
CA SER A 229 5.62 -16.00 -41.93
C SER A 229 7.07 -15.76 -42.31
N ASN A 230 7.35 -14.60 -42.90
CA ASN A 230 8.70 -14.20 -43.29
C ASN A 230 9.62 -13.85 -42.12
N LYS A 231 9.03 -13.56 -40.94
CA LYS A 231 9.75 -13.18 -39.75
C LYS A 231 8.99 -13.67 -38.49
N ARG A 232 9.72 -14.25 -37.56
CA ARG A 232 9.22 -14.71 -36.28
C ARG A 232 9.65 -13.75 -35.18
N ILE A 233 8.69 -13.09 -34.55
CA ILE A 233 8.92 -12.16 -33.41
C ILE A 233 8.70 -12.93 -32.13
N GLY A 234 9.69 -12.92 -31.24
CA GLY A 234 9.61 -13.43 -29.89
C GLY A 234 9.45 -12.31 -28.87
N ILE A 235 8.58 -12.52 -27.88
CA ILE A 235 8.38 -11.58 -26.77
C ILE A 235 8.50 -12.32 -25.43
N ILE A 236 9.39 -11.86 -24.56
CA ILE A 236 9.50 -12.32 -23.17
C ILE A 236 8.73 -11.33 -22.28
N CYS A 237 7.86 -11.83 -21.41
CA CYS A 237 7.09 -11.01 -20.48
C CYS A 237 6.69 -11.79 -19.21
N ALA A 238 6.22 -11.06 -18.19
CA ALA A 238 5.74 -11.62 -16.92
C ALA A 238 4.53 -10.83 -16.40
N GLY A 239 3.73 -11.43 -15.51
CA GLY A 239 2.64 -10.76 -14.82
C GLY A 239 1.54 -10.23 -15.75
N ALA A 240 0.92 -9.10 -15.37
CA ALA A 240 -0.20 -8.49 -16.11
C ALA A 240 0.14 -8.14 -17.57
N VAL A 241 1.38 -7.78 -17.83
CA VAL A 241 1.89 -7.40 -19.17
C VAL A 241 1.67 -8.50 -20.21
N TYR A 242 1.68 -9.77 -19.80
CA TYR A 242 1.40 -10.89 -20.70
C TYR A 242 0.05 -10.75 -21.42
N GLN A 243 -1.01 -10.32 -20.73
CA GLN A 243 -2.32 -10.13 -21.35
C GLN A 243 -2.29 -9.00 -22.40
N HIS A 244 -1.54 -7.93 -22.11
CA HIS A 244 -1.37 -6.80 -23.03
C HIS A 244 -0.55 -7.20 -24.27
N VAL A 245 0.46 -8.05 -24.10
CA VAL A 245 1.25 -8.63 -25.22
C VAL A 245 0.36 -9.49 -26.09
N LYS A 246 -0.50 -10.34 -25.53
CA LYS A 246 -1.43 -11.17 -26.31
C LYS A 246 -2.42 -10.35 -27.13
N GLU A 247 -2.90 -9.24 -26.58
CA GLU A 247 -3.81 -8.33 -27.29
C GLU A 247 -3.07 -7.59 -28.41
N ALA A 248 -1.89 -7.04 -28.13
CA ALA A 248 -1.13 -6.25 -29.10
C ALA A 248 -0.48 -7.09 -30.20
N CYS A 249 -0.02 -8.29 -29.87
CA CYS A 249 0.82 -9.13 -30.75
C CYS A 249 0.32 -10.59 -30.77
N PRO A 250 -0.92 -10.84 -31.21
CA PRO A 250 -1.47 -12.20 -31.25
C PRO A 250 -0.72 -13.15 -32.19
N ASP A 251 0.15 -12.63 -33.06
CA ASP A 251 1.00 -13.29 -34.02
C ASP A 251 2.45 -13.48 -33.56
N ALA A 252 2.82 -13.03 -32.35
CA ALA A 252 4.16 -13.22 -31.80
C ALA A 252 4.26 -14.51 -30.98
N ASP A 253 5.44 -15.14 -31.03
CA ASP A 253 5.77 -16.19 -30.07
C ASP A 253 6.05 -15.56 -28.70
N ILE A 254 5.47 -16.11 -27.66
CA ILE A 254 5.56 -15.51 -26.31
C ILE A 254 6.23 -16.48 -25.34
N PHE A 255 7.28 -16.03 -24.65
CA PHE A 255 7.80 -16.70 -23.48
C PHE A 255 7.25 -16.00 -22.25
N LYS A 256 6.20 -16.56 -21.65
CA LYS A 256 5.61 -16.07 -20.42
C LYS A 256 6.35 -16.65 -19.22
N LEU A 257 6.91 -15.78 -18.40
CA LEU A 257 7.55 -16.14 -17.13
C LEU A 257 6.55 -16.05 -15.99
N GLY A 258 6.21 -17.19 -15.42
CA GLY A 258 5.46 -17.25 -14.16
C GLY A 258 6.39 -17.25 -12.93
N VAL A 259 7.66 -17.66 -13.11
CA VAL A 259 8.77 -17.44 -12.17
C VAL A 259 9.75 -16.49 -12.84
N SER A 260 9.81 -15.25 -12.37
CA SER A 260 10.64 -14.21 -12.97
C SER A 260 11.99 -14.03 -12.27
N TRP A 261 12.24 -14.75 -11.20
CA TRP A 261 13.56 -14.92 -10.60
C TRP A 261 13.61 -16.18 -9.72
N PRO A 262 14.70 -17.00 -9.83
CA PRO A 262 15.75 -16.90 -10.86
C PRO A 262 15.21 -17.26 -12.23
N LEU A 263 15.86 -16.73 -13.28
CA LEU A 263 15.43 -16.98 -14.68
C LEU A 263 15.87 -18.34 -15.20
N PRO A 264 15.09 -18.97 -16.10
CA PRO A 264 15.43 -20.20 -16.80
C PRO A 264 16.40 -19.90 -17.98
N ALA A 265 17.69 -19.75 -17.68
CA ALA A 265 18.68 -19.26 -18.62
C ALA A 265 18.83 -20.12 -19.88
N LYS A 266 18.74 -21.46 -19.77
CA LYS A 266 18.83 -22.36 -20.93
C LYS A 266 17.61 -22.23 -21.83
N ALA A 267 16.40 -22.29 -21.22
CA ALA A 267 15.15 -22.17 -21.97
C ALA A 267 15.03 -20.79 -22.66
N LEU A 268 15.50 -19.71 -21.99
CA LEU A 268 15.55 -18.38 -22.61
C LEU A 268 16.49 -18.32 -23.82
N ASN A 269 17.68 -18.91 -23.75
CA ASN A 269 18.60 -18.97 -24.86
C ASN A 269 18.05 -19.84 -26.01
N GLU A 270 17.40 -20.96 -25.70
CA GLU A 270 16.73 -21.80 -26.72
C GLU A 270 15.59 -21.04 -27.40
N PHE A 271 14.80 -20.30 -26.65
CA PHE A 271 13.74 -19.46 -27.19
C PHE A 271 14.30 -18.34 -28.06
N ALA A 272 15.33 -17.63 -27.60
CA ALA A 272 16.00 -16.57 -28.35
C ALA A 272 16.52 -17.08 -29.73
N ASN A 273 17.14 -18.26 -29.75
CA ASN A 273 17.65 -18.88 -30.99
C ASN A 273 16.55 -19.39 -31.93
N SER A 274 15.28 -19.39 -31.48
CA SER A 274 14.15 -19.91 -32.28
C SER A 274 13.32 -18.81 -32.95
N VAL A 275 13.70 -17.55 -32.78
CA VAL A 275 13.00 -16.36 -33.31
C VAL A 275 13.99 -15.49 -34.09
N ASP A 276 13.49 -14.64 -34.99
CA ASP A 276 14.31 -13.75 -35.83
C ASP A 276 14.50 -12.37 -35.16
N GLU A 277 13.60 -11.99 -34.26
CA GLU A 277 13.61 -10.74 -33.49
C GLU A 277 13.08 -11.03 -32.11
N LEU A 278 13.77 -10.54 -31.06
CA LEU A 278 13.43 -10.81 -29.66
C LEU A 278 13.34 -9.55 -28.85
N HIS A 279 12.22 -9.36 -28.14
CA HIS A 279 11.98 -8.25 -27.25
C HIS A 279 11.60 -8.71 -25.84
N VAL A 280 11.86 -7.86 -24.86
CA VAL A 280 11.28 -7.97 -23.51
C VAL A 280 10.26 -6.86 -23.35
N VAL A 281 9.03 -7.20 -22.98
CA VAL A 281 7.99 -6.23 -22.63
C VAL A 281 7.75 -6.30 -21.13
N GLU A 282 8.00 -5.20 -20.46
CA GLU A 282 7.87 -5.07 -19.00
C GLU A 282 7.47 -3.65 -18.58
N GLU A 283 6.97 -3.50 -17.37
CA GLU A 283 6.54 -2.24 -16.78
C GLU A 283 7.32 -1.93 -15.49
N ALA A 284 7.25 -0.70 -15.01
CA ALA A 284 7.85 -0.16 -13.80
C ALA A 284 9.38 -0.03 -13.80
N SER A 285 10.13 -0.89 -14.48
CA SER A 285 11.60 -0.83 -14.51
C SER A 285 12.15 -1.69 -15.66
N THR A 286 13.48 -1.70 -15.83
CA THR A 286 14.20 -2.57 -16.79
C THR A 286 14.68 -3.88 -16.16
N TYR A 287 14.08 -4.31 -15.04
CA TYR A 287 14.51 -5.50 -14.29
C TYR A 287 14.62 -6.75 -15.16
N LEU A 288 13.55 -7.05 -15.90
CA LEU A 288 13.49 -8.29 -16.69
C LEU A 288 14.43 -8.24 -17.90
N SER A 289 14.48 -7.11 -18.59
CA SER A 289 15.40 -6.88 -19.71
C SER A 289 16.85 -7.06 -19.31
N ASP A 290 17.24 -6.48 -18.16
CA ASP A 290 18.61 -6.57 -17.66
C ASP A 290 18.94 -7.98 -17.16
N ALA A 291 18.00 -8.64 -16.49
CA ALA A 291 18.16 -10.02 -16.04
C ALA A 291 18.26 -11.00 -17.22
N VAL A 292 17.47 -10.81 -18.27
CA VAL A 292 17.53 -11.64 -19.51
C VAL A 292 18.87 -11.44 -20.21
N LYS A 293 19.33 -10.19 -20.40
CA LYS A 293 20.67 -9.89 -20.97
C LYS A 293 21.79 -10.54 -20.15
N ALA A 294 21.68 -10.57 -18.83
CA ALA A 294 22.66 -11.22 -17.96
C ALA A 294 22.76 -12.74 -18.16
N THR A 295 21.78 -13.39 -18.81
CA THR A 295 21.86 -14.81 -19.21
C THR A 295 22.63 -15.03 -20.51
N GLY A 296 23.08 -13.97 -21.18
CA GLY A 296 23.76 -14.01 -22.48
C GLY A 296 22.82 -13.86 -23.68
N VAL A 297 21.52 -13.69 -23.47
CA VAL A 297 20.54 -13.46 -24.54
C VAL A 297 20.70 -12.03 -25.09
N ILE A 298 20.69 -11.93 -26.43
CA ILE A 298 20.72 -10.64 -27.14
C ILE A 298 19.26 -10.23 -27.41
N LEU A 299 18.92 -8.99 -27.04
CA LEU A 299 17.62 -8.38 -27.30
C LEU A 299 17.71 -7.38 -28.45
N ASP A 300 16.72 -7.39 -29.31
CA ASP A 300 16.56 -6.39 -30.35
C ASP A 300 16.02 -5.07 -29.76
N SER A 301 16.41 -3.99 -30.39
CA SER A 301 15.92 -2.65 -29.97
C SER A 301 14.51 -2.43 -30.49
N PHE A 302 13.67 -1.81 -29.66
CA PHE A 302 12.40 -1.28 -30.11
C PHE A 302 12.61 -0.11 -31.09
N GLN A 303 11.66 0.10 -32.01
CA GLN A 303 11.65 1.30 -32.88
C GLN A 303 11.43 2.58 -32.06
N MET A 304 10.60 2.50 -31.02
CA MET A 304 10.43 3.53 -29.99
C MET A 304 10.55 2.87 -28.61
N PRO A 305 11.18 3.50 -27.62
CA PRO A 305 11.25 2.91 -26.29
C PRO A 305 9.86 2.72 -25.69
N LEU A 306 9.68 1.68 -24.88
CA LEU A 306 8.52 1.55 -24.02
C LEU A 306 8.51 2.69 -22.99
N PRO A 307 7.33 3.10 -22.49
CA PRO A 307 7.26 4.02 -21.33
C PRO A 307 8.13 3.53 -20.18
N ALA A 308 8.85 4.45 -19.56
CA ALA A 308 9.75 4.15 -18.44
C ALA A 308 9.03 4.18 -17.08
N ASP A 309 7.78 4.60 -17.06
CA ASP A 309 6.93 4.77 -15.88
C ASP A 309 5.50 4.32 -16.19
N GLY A 310 4.79 3.94 -15.16
CA GLY A 310 3.38 3.55 -15.24
C GLY A 310 3.13 2.14 -15.76
N GLU A 311 1.87 1.86 -16.03
CA GLU A 311 1.44 0.62 -16.68
C GLU A 311 1.72 0.65 -18.17
N ILE A 312 2.11 -0.50 -18.74
CA ILE A 312 2.23 -0.69 -20.18
C ILE A 312 0.87 -1.10 -20.76
N HIS A 313 0.43 -0.40 -21.79
CA HIS A 313 -0.80 -0.72 -22.51
C HIS A 313 -0.54 -1.36 -23.89
N PRO A 314 -1.51 -2.07 -24.50
CA PRO A 314 -1.37 -2.65 -25.83
C PRO A 314 -0.92 -1.63 -26.89
N ALA A 315 -1.40 -0.38 -26.79
CA ALA A 315 -1.01 0.69 -27.71
C ALA A 315 0.47 1.07 -27.61
N ASP A 316 1.06 0.99 -26.42
CA ASP A 316 2.48 1.29 -26.20
C ASP A 316 3.35 0.21 -26.83
N ILE A 317 2.96 -1.06 -26.68
CA ILE A 317 3.63 -2.21 -27.30
C ILE A 317 3.59 -2.08 -28.84
N LEU A 318 2.42 -1.76 -29.39
CA LEU A 318 2.27 -1.55 -30.84
C LEU A 318 3.16 -0.42 -31.35
N ARG A 319 3.20 0.75 -30.66
CA ARG A 319 4.08 1.86 -31.03
C ARG A 319 5.54 1.46 -30.99
N SER A 320 5.95 0.77 -29.92
CA SER A 320 7.35 0.36 -29.74
C SER A 320 7.83 -0.62 -30.80
N LEU A 321 6.95 -1.47 -31.30
CA LEU A 321 7.21 -2.38 -32.41
C LEU A 321 6.97 -1.76 -33.80
N GLY A 322 6.62 -0.49 -33.90
CA GLY A 322 6.30 0.19 -35.17
C GLY A 322 5.05 -0.37 -35.86
N ARG A 323 4.15 -0.99 -35.10
CA ARG A 323 2.89 -1.54 -35.61
C ARG A 323 1.78 -0.49 -35.67
N LYS A 324 0.83 -0.68 -36.59
CA LYS A 324 -0.31 0.24 -36.73
C LYS A 324 -1.21 0.20 -35.49
N LEU A 325 -1.50 1.39 -34.94
CA LEU A 325 -2.46 1.52 -33.85
C LEU A 325 -3.89 1.27 -34.36
N PRO A 326 -4.76 0.65 -33.53
CA PRO A 326 -6.19 0.62 -33.81
C PRO A 326 -6.71 2.06 -33.85
N GLN A 327 -7.71 2.31 -34.70
CA GLN A 327 -8.36 3.64 -34.74
C GLN A 327 -9.06 3.88 -33.39
N HIS A 328 -8.54 4.83 -32.63
CA HIS A 328 -9.20 5.30 -31.44
C HIS A 328 -10.36 6.23 -31.86
N ARG A 329 -11.55 6.04 -31.29
CA ARG A 329 -12.56 7.10 -31.31
C ARG A 329 -12.15 8.05 -30.19
N ASP A 330 -11.62 9.20 -30.55
CA ASP A 330 -11.41 10.26 -29.59
C ASP A 330 -12.78 10.60 -28.97
N ASN A 331 -12.92 10.35 -27.68
CA ASN A 331 -14.03 10.91 -26.93
C ASN A 331 -13.71 12.40 -26.77
N GLU A 332 -14.33 13.23 -27.59
CA GLU A 332 -14.22 14.70 -27.52
C GLU A 332 -14.79 15.31 -26.22
N ASN A 333 -15.27 14.47 -25.30
CA ASN A 333 -15.76 14.91 -24.00
C ASN A 333 -14.58 15.18 -23.07
N ASP A 334 -14.37 16.46 -22.81
CA ASP A 334 -13.46 16.93 -21.77
C ASP A 334 -13.97 16.45 -20.39
N ILE A 335 -13.44 15.30 -19.94
CA ILE A 335 -13.82 14.73 -18.65
C ILE A 335 -13.20 15.59 -17.55
N PRO A 336 -13.99 16.26 -16.70
CA PRO A 336 -13.44 17.14 -15.68
C PRO A 336 -12.59 16.36 -14.69
N ASN A 337 -11.41 16.89 -14.39
CA ASN A 337 -10.53 16.33 -13.37
C ASN A 337 -11.23 16.35 -12.00
N ARG A 338 -11.21 15.21 -11.31
CA ARG A 338 -11.80 15.03 -9.97
C ARG A 338 -10.72 14.67 -8.97
N PRO A 339 -9.92 15.63 -8.48
CA PRO A 339 -8.90 15.34 -7.48
C PRO A 339 -9.52 14.78 -6.21
N PRO A 340 -8.81 13.91 -5.48
CA PRO A 340 -9.26 13.41 -4.20
C PRO A 340 -9.46 14.55 -3.21
N ALA A 341 -10.46 14.44 -2.34
CA ALA A 341 -10.75 15.41 -1.30
C ALA A 341 -11.13 14.72 0.01
N LEU A 342 -10.91 15.41 1.13
CA LEU A 342 -11.42 14.94 2.41
C LEU A 342 -12.94 14.83 2.37
N CYS A 343 -13.51 13.82 3.05
CA CYS A 343 -14.95 13.58 3.09
C CYS A 343 -15.75 14.78 3.65
N PRO A 344 -17.02 14.94 3.33
CA PRO A 344 -17.90 15.87 4.06
C PRO A 344 -17.84 15.56 5.56
N GLY A 345 -17.67 16.60 6.39
CA GLY A 345 -17.57 16.45 7.84
C GLY A 345 -16.32 15.78 8.39
N CYS A 346 -15.31 15.53 7.56
CA CYS A 346 -14.06 14.91 8.03
C CYS A 346 -13.46 15.67 9.23
N PRO A 347 -13.07 14.96 10.33
CA PRO A 347 -12.52 15.59 11.53
C PRO A 347 -11.20 16.34 11.29
N HIS A 348 -10.46 15.99 10.25
CA HIS A 348 -9.16 16.60 9.96
C HIS A 348 -9.24 18.04 9.43
N ARG A 349 -10.40 18.48 8.90
CA ARG A 349 -10.55 19.78 8.23
C ARG A 349 -10.24 20.98 9.11
N VAL A 350 -10.77 20.98 10.32
CA VAL A 350 -10.56 22.08 11.29
C VAL A 350 -9.09 22.22 11.62
N ILE A 351 -8.42 21.10 11.86
CA ILE A 351 -7.00 21.07 12.25
C ILE A 351 -6.14 21.71 11.16
N PHE A 352 -6.29 21.28 9.91
CA PHE A 352 -5.53 21.84 8.79
C PHE A 352 -5.89 23.29 8.50
N LYS A 353 -7.16 23.66 8.66
CA LYS A 353 -7.57 25.07 8.54
C LYS A 353 -6.89 25.96 9.57
N GLU A 354 -6.76 25.53 10.82
CA GLU A 354 -6.09 26.29 11.87
C GLU A 354 -4.56 26.27 11.72
N LEU A 355 -3.95 25.16 11.27
CA LEU A 355 -2.52 25.09 10.94
C LEU A 355 -2.16 26.07 9.80
N SER A 356 -2.94 26.08 8.73
CA SER A 356 -2.79 27.06 7.63
C SER A 356 -2.89 28.50 8.15
N ARG A 357 -3.80 28.76 9.08
CA ARG A 357 -3.96 30.08 9.70
C ARG A 357 -2.76 30.49 10.56
N LEU A 358 -2.14 29.55 11.25
CA LEU A 358 -0.93 29.77 12.05
C LEU A 358 0.31 29.97 11.19
N LYS A 359 0.25 29.63 9.89
CA LYS A 359 1.39 29.60 8.97
C LYS A 359 2.52 28.72 9.50
N ALA A 360 2.18 27.64 10.22
CA ALA A 360 3.15 26.66 10.70
C ALA A 360 3.89 25.99 9.52
N ILE A 361 5.11 25.54 9.79
CA ILE A 361 5.80 24.56 8.92
C ILE A 361 5.25 23.20 9.31
N VAL A 362 4.56 22.53 8.42
CA VAL A 362 3.86 21.28 8.71
C VAL A 362 4.54 20.11 8.02
N THR A 363 5.15 19.24 8.81
CA THR A 363 5.61 17.94 8.34
C THR A 363 4.49 16.94 8.46
N GLY A 364 4.03 16.44 7.33
CA GLY A 364 2.92 15.50 7.24
C GLY A 364 3.37 14.06 7.10
N ASP A 365 2.38 13.20 7.13
CA ASP A 365 2.54 11.75 7.03
C ASP A 365 1.55 11.16 6.01
N ILE A 366 1.50 9.83 5.89
CA ILE A 366 0.69 9.11 4.90
C ILE A 366 -0.63 8.66 5.53
N GLY A 367 -1.73 9.16 4.98
CA GLY A 367 -3.10 8.84 5.40
C GLY A 367 -4.10 9.79 4.72
N CYS A 368 -5.40 9.70 5.06
CA CYS A 368 -6.40 10.64 4.54
C CYS A 368 -6.02 12.11 4.76
N TYR A 369 -5.35 12.39 5.86
CA TYR A 369 -4.90 13.73 6.25
C TYR A 369 -3.80 14.29 5.32
N THR A 370 -3.10 13.48 4.52
CA THR A 370 -2.19 13.98 3.46
C THR A 370 -2.93 14.93 2.49
N LEU A 371 -4.24 14.76 2.33
CA LEU A 371 -5.08 15.65 1.53
C LEU A 371 -5.20 17.07 2.11
N GLY A 372 -4.73 17.31 3.33
CA GLY A 372 -4.55 18.66 3.90
C GLY A 372 -3.54 19.52 3.14
N ALA A 373 -2.69 18.92 2.30
CA ALA A 373 -1.80 19.61 1.38
C ALA A 373 -2.52 20.30 0.22
N LEU A 374 -3.73 19.84 -0.12
CA LEU A 374 -4.50 20.34 -1.27
C LEU A 374 -5.30 21.60 -0.92
N PRO A 375 -5.55 22.49 -1.91
CA PRO A 375 -6.46 23.62 -1.75
C PRO A 375 -7.88 23.17 -1.34
N PRO A 376 -8.60 23.97 -0.56
CA PRO A 376 -8.23 25.30 -0.03
C PRO A 376 -7.46 25.26 1.30
N LEU A 377 -7.17 24.10 1.86
CA LEU A 377 -6.47 23.95 3.13
C LEU A 377 -4.99 24.33 3.00
N SER A 378 -4.28 23.74 2.04
CA SER A 378 -2.87 24.04 1.70
C SER A 378 -1.98 24.18 2.95
N ALA A 379 -2.10 23.24 3.89
CA ALA A 379 -1.55 23.38 5.24
C ALA A 379 -0.40 22.40 5.52
N MET A 380 0.14 21.76 4.50
CA MET A 380 1.20 20.76 4.68
C MET A 380 2.37 21.07 3.73
N ASP A 381 3.58 21.11 4.29
CA ASP A 381 4.79 21.46 3.53
C ASP A 381 5.54 20.23 3.02
N THR A 382 5.54 19.13 3.77
CA THR A 382 6.27 17.90 3.40
C THR A 382 5.52 16.63 3.77
N THR A 383 5.75 15.56 2.99
CA THR A 383 5.46 14.16 3.36
C THR A 383 6.57 13.27 2.82
N LEU A 384 6.91 12.19 3.52
CA LEU A 384 7.94 11.25 3.08
C LEU A 384 7.42 9.82 3.04
N ASP A 385 7.31 9.16 4.20
CA ASP A 385 6.78 7.81 4.36
C ASP A 385 5.99 7.70 5.67
N MET A 386 5.46 6.52 5.97
CA MET A 386 4.66 6.31 7.17
C MET A 386 5.51 6.43 8.43
N GLY A 387 5.14 7.37 9.31
CA GLY A 387 5.81 7.65 10.59
C GLY A 387 6.88 8.74 10.53
N ALA A 388 7.20 9.24 9.33
CA ALA A 388 8.29 10.21 9.14
C ALA A 388 7.98 11.61 9.65
N SER A 389 6.70 12.00 9.76
CA SER A 389 6.33 13.37 10.13
C SER A 389 6.97 13.85 11.43
N VAL A 390 6.99 12.99 12.46
CA VAL A 390 7.56 13.31 13.77
C VAL A 390 9.08 13.48 13.70
N SER A 391 9.78 12.55 13.04
CA SER A 391 11.24 12.65 12.85
C SER A 391 11.63 13.84 11.99
N MET A 392 10.85 14.13 10.94
CA MET A 392 11.07 15.30 10.08
C MET A 392 10.84 16.60 10.83
N ALA A 393 9.80 16.69 11.68
CA ALA A 393 9.57 17.85 12.54
C ALA A 393 10.80 18.12 13.41
N HIS A 394 11.32 17.10 14.08
CA HIS A 394 12.54 17.22 14.88
C HIS A 394 13.75 17.67 14.03
N GLY A 395 13.90 17.12 12.81
CA GLY A 395 14.95 17.55 11.90
C GLY A 395 14.82 19.02 11.45
N PHE A 396 13.60 19.48 11.20
CA PHE A 396 13.30 20.88 10.89
C PHE A 396 13.64 21.79 12.08
N GLU A 397 13.22 21.42 13.30
CA GLU A 397 13.56 22.17 14.51
C GLU A 397 15.06 22.37 14.67
N LEU A 398 15.83 21.28 14.58
CA LEU A 398 17.29 21.33 14.68
C LEU A 398 17.94 22.20 13.60
N ALA A 399 17.42 22.16 12.37
CA ALA A 399 17.99 22.90 11.24
C ALA A 399 17.62 24.39 11.24
N LEU A 400 16.46 24.75 11.79
CA LEU A 400 15.91 26.09 11.77
C LEU A 400 16.17 26.88 13.07
N GLU A 401 16.80 26.27 14.08
CA GLU A 401 17.14 26.92 15.34
C GLU A 401 17.87 28.25 15.09
N GLY A 402 17.31 29.34 15.64
CA GLY A 402 17.85 30.69 15.49
C GLY A 402 17.71 31.35 14.12
N THR A 403 17.10 30.69 13.13
CA THR A 403 16.95 31.22 11.77
C THR A 403 15.51 31.40 11.30
N GLU A 404 14.56 30.67 11.87
CA GLU A 404 13.14 30.74 11.52
C GLU A 404 12.30 30.85 12.80
N HIS A 405 11.18 31.58 12.73
CA HIS A 405 10.29 31.83 13.86
C HIS A 405 8.90 31.19 13.69
N ARG A 406 8.64 30.55 12.54
CA ARG A 406 7.40 29.81 12.36
C ARG A 406 7.45 28.51 13.15
N PRO A 407 6.36 28.15 13.85
CA PRO A 407 6.35 26.89 14.58
C PRO A 407 6.40 25.71 13.62
N VAL A 408 7.14 24.66 14.00
CA VAL A 408 7.18 23.38 13.30
C VAL A 408 6.18 22.43 13.93
N VAL A 409 5.36 21.79 13.10
CA VAL A 409 4.30 20.89 13.57
C VAL A 409 4.34 19.58 12.77
N GLY A 410 4.60 18.47 13.46
CA GLY A 410 4.44 17.13 12.90
C GLY A 410 2.97 16.69 12.97
N VAL A 411 2.41 16.20 11.86
CA VAL A 411 1.01 15.72 11.82
C VAL A 411 1.00 14.26 11.40
N ILE A 412 0.40 13.40 12.23
CA ILE A 412 0.36 11.95 12.05
C ILE A 412 -1.00 11.37 12.45
N GLY A 413 -1.48 10.34 11.74
CA GLY A 413 -2.69 9.59 12.14
C GLY A 413 -2.40 8.53 13.20
N ASP A 414 -3.44 8.08 13.89
CA ASP A 414 -3.37 7.05 14.94
C ASP A 414 -2.72 5.75 14.45
N SER A 415 -3.20 5.17 13.37
CA SER A 415 -2.64 3.96 12.78
C SER A 415 -1.17 4.13 12.38
N THR A 416 -0.83 5.25 11.75
CA THR A 416 0.54 5.57 11.33
C THR A 416 1.45 5.84 12.54
N PHE A 417 0.90 6.39 13.63
CA PHE A 417 1.62 6.53 14.90
C PHE A 417 2.00 5.16 15.48
N ALA A 418 1.06 4.19 15.47
CA ALA A 418 1.37 2.81 15.86
C ALA A 418 2.37 2.13 14.89
N HIS A 419 2.32 2.48 13.60
CA HIS A 419 3.19 1.88 12.58
C HIS A 419 4.67 2.21 12.83
N SER A 420 5.03 3.48 12.92
CA SER A 420 6.42 3.93 13.09
C SER A 420 6.56 5.24 13.88
N GLY A 421 5.48 6.02 14.04
CA GLY A 421 5.52 7.32 14.69
C GLY A 421 5.91 7.25 16.17
N LEU A 422 5.56 6.17 16.87
CA LEU A 422 5.94 5.95 18.26
C LEU A 422 7.46 5.92 18.44
N THR A 423 8.18 5.21 17.58
CA THR A 423 9.66 5.15 17.64
C THR A 423 10.29 6.49 17.30
N SER A 424 9.69 7.24 16.37
CA SER A 424 10.10 8.60 16.03
C SER A 424 9.93 9.56 17.22
N LEU A 425 8.82 9.45 17.94
CA LEU A 425 8.57 10.27 19.12
C LEU A 425 9.51 9.93 20.28
N ILE A 426 9.80 8.63 20.52
CA ILE A 426 10.80 8.19 21.50
C ILE A 426 12.17 8.82 21.19
N ASN A 427 12.56 8.86 19.91
CA ASN A 427 13.81 9.53 19.50
C ASN A 427 13.79 11.02 19.83
N THR A 428 12.68 11.72 19.58
CA THR A 428 12.53 13.16 19.89
C THR A 428 12.63 13.42 21.39
N VAL A 429 11.93 12.63 22.22
CA VAL A 429 11.99 12.72 23.68
C VAL A 429 13.42 12.44 24.18
N TYR A 430 14.04 11.34 23.73
CA TYR A 430 15.38 10.94 24.16
C TYR A 430 16.43 12.01 23.85
N ASN A 431 16.31 12.70 22.72
CA ASN A 431 17.25 13.73 22.29
C ASN A 431 16.82 15.16 22.71
N LYS A 432 15.81 15.27 23.58
CA LYS A 432 15.30 16.56 24.09
C LYS A 432 14.86 17.52 22.97
N GLY A 433 14.24 16.97 21.94
CA GLY A 433 13.66 17.78 20.86
C GLY A 433 12.47 18.58 21.34
N ALA A 434 12.22 19.67 20.66
CA ALA A 434 11.09 20.57 20.91
C ALA A 434 10.01 20.40 19.82
N GLY A 435 9.07 21.36 19.74
CA GLY A 435 8.06 21.45 18.69
C GLY A 435 6.74 20.76 19.05
N THR A 436 5.83 20.75 18.09
CA THR A 436 4.47 20.24 18.31
C THR A 436 4.20 19.03 17.46
N VAL A 437 3.64 17.97 18.05
CA VAL A 437 3.15 16.79 17.34
C VAL A 437 1.63 16.69 17.48
N CYS A 438 0.93 16.64 16.36
CA CYS A 438 -0.51 16.46 16.29
C CYS A 438 -0.84 15.03 15.87
N ILE A 439 -1.39 14.22 16.78
CA ILE A 439 -1.88 12.88 16.49
C ILE A 439 -3.36 12.96 16.16
N LEU A 440 -3.74 12.58 14.95
CA LEU A 440 -5.12 12.61 14.45
C LEU A 440 -5.77 11.25 14.70
N ASP A 441 -6.45 11.11 15.84
CA ASP A 441 -7.13 9.89 16.25
C ASP A 441 -8.55 9.84 15.65
N ASN A 442 -8.68 9.15 14.52
CA ASN A 442 -9.96 8.93 13.85
C ASN A 442 -10.52 7.52 14.05
N ARG A 443 -9.92 6.73 14.94
CA ARG A 443 -10.33 5.39 15.33
C ARG A 443 -10.27 4.34 14.24
N THR A 444 -9.56 4.56 13.14
CA THR A 444 -9.50 3.57 12.05
C THR A 444 -8.38 3.86 11.06
N THR A 445 -7.89 2.83 10.39
CA THR A 445 -7.02 2.94 9.22
C THR A 445 -7.91 3.24 8.00
N ALA A 446 -8.30 4.52 7.87
CA ALA A 446 -9.40 4.93 7.00
C ALA A 446 -9.10 4.83 5.51
N MET A 447 -7.88 5.19 5.08
CA MET A 447 -7.50 5.34 3.66
C MET A 447 -7.61 4.04 2.87
N THR A 448 -7.35 2.92 3.49
CA THR A 448 -7.32 1.58 2.86
C THR A 448 -8.63 0.79 3.01
N GLY A 449 -9.66 1.37 3.65
CA GLY A 449 -10.98 0.75 3.79
C GLY A 449 -11.48 0.59 5.23
N GLN A 450 -11.02 1.43 6.16
CA GLN A 450 -11.50 1.49 7.56
C GLN A 450 -11.12 0.26 8.39
N GLN A 451 -9.93 -0.30 8.17
CA GLN A 451 -9.42 -1.41 8.95
C GLN A 451 -9.20 -1.04 10.43
N GLY A 452 -9.31 -2.04 11.30
CA GLY A 452 -8.97 -1.90 12.70
C GLY A 452 -7.48 -1.61 12.91
N ASN A 453 -7.18 -0.89 14.00
CA ASN A 453 -5.81 -0.62 14.45
C ASN A 453 -5.73 -0.75 15.99
N PRO A 454 -4.54 -0.72 16.60
CA PRO A 454 -4.41 -0.94 18.05
C PRO A 454 -5.19 0.04 18.94
N PHE A 455 -5.62 1.19 18.43
CA PHE A 455 -6.34 2.22 19.18
C PHE A 455 -7.87 2.13 19.07
N ASN A 456 -8.43 1.17 18.30
CA ASN A 456 -9.89 1.00 18.25
C ASN A 456 -10.40 -0.30 18.90
N GLY A 457 -9.50 -1.17 19.37
CA GLY A 457 -9.86 -2.37 20.09
C GLY A 457 -10.58 -3.45 19.28
N ILE A 458 -10.49 -3.44 17.93
CA ILE A 458 -11.15 -4.41 17.06
C ILE A 458 -10.11 -5.11 16.17
N THR A 459 -10.06 -6.44 16.26
CA THR A 459 -9.16 -7.25 15.43
C THR A 459 -9.70 -7.44 14.01
N LEU A 460 -8.84 -7.91 13.07
CA LEU A 460 -9.24 -8.23 11.68
C LEU A 460 -10.42 -9.23 11.63
N GLN A 461 -10.46 -10.19 12.51
CA GLN A 461 -11.55 -11.16 12.61
C GLN A 461 -12.75 -10.68 13.45
N HIS A 462 -12.90 -9.35 13.63
CA HIS A 462 -13.99 -8.70 14.37
C HIS A 462 -14.17 -9.19 15.82
N ARG A 463 -13.08 -9.54 16.48
CA ARG A 463 -13.07 -9.87 17.92
C ARG A 463 -12.71 -8.63 18.71
N GLU A 464 -13.38 -8.43 19.84
CA GLU A 464 -13.00 -7.42 20.82
C GLU A 464 -11.58 -7.70 21.34
N SER A 465 -10.80 -6.65 21.47
CA SER A 465 -9.43 -6.66 21.97
C SER A 465 -9.19 -5.44 22.86
N ARG A 466 -8.05 -5.41 23.52
CA ARG A 466 -7.67 -4.26 24.33
C ARG A 466 -7.41 -3.06 23.43
N GLU A 467 -8.11 -1.98 23.69
CA GLU A 467 -7.82 -0.66 23.14
C GLU A 467 -6.59 -0.06 23.83
N LEU A 468 -5.63 0.44 23.07
CA LEU A 468 -4.47 1.14 23.61
C LEU A 468 -4.84 2.60 23.93
N ASP A 469 -4.44 3.08 25.10
CA ASP A 469 -4.67 4.46 25.56
C ASP A 469 -3.49 5.36 25.13
N LEU A 470 -3.72 6.20 24.13
CA LEU A 470 -2.70 7.12 23.60
C LEU A 470 -2.13 8.05 24.66
N PRO A 471 -2.92 8.79 25.47
CA PRO A 471 -2.38 9.67 26.50
C PRO A 471 -1.49 8.95 27.52
N SER A 472 -1.87 7.74 27.95
CA SER A 472 -1.04 6.94 28.87
C SER A 472 0.29 6.53 28.25
N ILE A 473 0.30 6.14 26.97
CA ILE A 473 1.54 5.79 26.23
C ILE A 473 2.44 7.01 26.13
N LEU A 474 1.90 8.17 25.74
CA LEU A 474 2.63 9.42 25.59
C LEU A 474 3.29 9.87 26.91
N ASN A 475 2.55 9.81 28.01
CA ASN A 475 3.09 10.10 29.34
C ASN A 475 4.18 9.10 29.76
N ALA A 476 3.98 7.80 29.46
CA ALA A 476 4.93 6.76 29.84
C ALA A 476 6.28 6.87 29.12
N ILE A 477 6.30 7.41 27.89
CA ILE A 477 7.55 7.66 27.16
C ILE A 477 8.22 9.00 27.53
N GLY A 478 7.60 9.82 28.39
CA GLY A 478 8.18 11.05 28.93
C GLY A 478 7.81 12.31 28.17
N VAL A 479 6.64 12.37 27.55
CA VAL A 479 6.08 13.62 27.02
C VAL A 479 5.41 14.37 28.17
N ASP A 480 5.89 15.57 28.48
CA ASP A 480 5.41 16.36 29.61
C ASP A 480 4.10 17.09 29.29
N HIS A 481 3.91 17.51 28.04
CA HIS A 481 2.74 18.26 27.59
C HIS A 481 1.88 17.43 26.64
N VAL A 482 0.84 16.80 27.19
CA VAL A 482 -0.13 15.99 26.41
C VAL A 482 -1.52 16.59 26.57
N GLN A 483 -2.18 16.90 25.46
CA GLN A 483 -3.57 17.39 25.45
C GLN A 483 -4.42 16.50 24.57
N THR A 484 -5.68 16.25 24.99
CA THR A 484 -6.69 15.59 24.15
C THR A 484 -7.79 16.60 23.81
N VAL A 485 -8.08 16.76 22.53
CA VAL A 485 -8.96 17.80 21.99
C VAL A 485 -9.97 17.19 21.01
N ASP A 486 -11.24 17.58 21.15
CA ASP A 486 -12.28 17.25 20.17
C ASP A 486 -12.00 17.96 18.84
N SER A 487 -11.78 17.18 17.77
CA SER A 487 -11.49 17.65 16.41
C SER A 487 -12.63 18.48 15.79
N PHE A 488 -13.86 18.33 16.27
CA PHE A 488 -15.02 19.07 15.78
C PHE A 488 -15.21 20.42 16.46
N ASN A 489 -14.52 20.68 17.58
CA ASN A 489 -14.59 21.94 18.32
C ASN A 489 -13.53 22.94 17.82
N VAL A 490 -13.92 23.82 16.91
CA VAL A 490 -13.02 24.82 16.28
C VAL A 490 -12.30 25.69 17.32
N LYS A 491 -13.00 26.11 18.37
CA LYS A 491 -12.42 26.99 19.42
C LYS A 491 -11.36 26.25 20.23
N ALA A 492 -11.63 25.00 20.59
CA ALA A 492 -10.69 24.16 21.34
C ALA A 492 -9.44 23.80 20.50
N VAL A 493 -9.63 23.41 19.23
CA VAL A 493 -8.52 23.13 18.29
C VAL A 493 -7.60 24.35 18.16
N ARG A 494 -8.18 25.53 17.93
CA ARG A 494 -7.43 26.79 17.82
C ARG A 494 -6.65 27.13 19.08
N ALA A 495 -7.26 26.95 20.25
CA ALA A 495 -6.63 27.26 21.54
C ALA A 495 -5.45 26.31 21.80
N ALA A 496 -5.64 25.00 21.61
CA ALA A 496 -4.62 23.98 21.82
C ALA A 496 -3.41 24.18 20.89
N LEU A 497 -3.64 24.40 19.59
CA LEU A 497 -2.57 24.66 18.64
C LEU A 497 -1.78 25.93 19.00
N LYS A 498 -2.47 27.02 19.35
CA LYS A 498 -1.82 28.27 19.75
C LYS A 498 -0.99 28.08 21.02
N GLU A 499 -1.48 27.34 22.00
CA GLU A 499 -0.78 27.06 23.26
C GLU A 499 0.47 26.23 23.00
N ALA A 500 0.32 25.07 22.34
CA ALA A 500 1.43 24.15 22.05
C ALA A 500 2.54 24.81 21.23
N THR A 501 2.18 25.57 20.18
CA THR A 501 3.16 26.25 19.32
C THR A 501 3.80 27.50 19.95
N SER A 502 3.43 27.86 21.18
CA SER A 502 4.04 28.99 21.93
C SER A 502 5.10 28.54 22.92
N ARG A 503 5.31 27.24 23.12
CA ARG A 503 6.31 26.68 24.02
C ARG A 503 7.57 26.27 23.24
N ASP A 504 8.72 26.36 23.89
CA ASP A 504 10.00 25.83 23.39
C ASP A 504 10.27 24.42 23.92
N GLU A 505 9.22 23.63 24.05
CA GLU A 505 9.22 22.26 24.58
C GLU A 505 8.44 21.34 23.65
N LEU A 506 8.54 20.03 23.86
CA LEU A 506 7.77 19.06 23.09
C LEU A 506 6.32 18.99 23.59
N ASP A 507 5.40 19.42 22.75
CA ASP A 507 3.96 19.29 22.97
C ASP A 507 3.36 18.21 22.07
N VAL A 508 2.48 17.36 22.62
CA VAL A 508 1.70 16.41 21.84
C VAL A 508 0.20 16.65 22.03
N ILE A 509 -0.49 16.90 20.92
CA ILE A 509 -1.94 17.09 20.92
C ILE A 509 -2.58 15.88 20.24
N VAL A 510 -3.44 15.17 20.97
CA VAL A 510 -4.27 14.09 20.42
C VAL A 510 -5.61 14.70 20.02
N PHE A 511 -5.82 14.87 18.72
CA PHE A 511 -7.08 15.33 18.15
C PHE A 511 -8.02 14.14 17.93
N GLN A 512 -9.02 14.00 18.80
CA GLN A 512 -10.00 12.92 18.70
C GLN A 512 -11.21 13.34 17.87
N GLY A 513 -11.53 12.53 16.86
CA GLY A 513 -12.71 12.71 16.05
C GLY A 513 -12.92 11.47 15.17
N PRO A 514 -13.92 10.63 15.47
CA PRO A 514 -14.12 9.39 14.72
C PRO A 514 -14.33 9.65 13.22
N CYS A 515 -13.81 8.76 12.40
CA CYS A 515 -14.01 8.82 10.95
C CYS A 515 -15.52 8.80 10.64
N VAL A 516 -15.96 9.76 9.85
CA VAL A 516 -17.39 9.93 9.51
C VAL A 516 -17.99 8.74 8.76
N LEU A 517 -17.16 7.88 8.18
CA LEU A 517 -17.60 6.67 7.49
C LEU A 517 -17.83 5.47 8.43
N LEU A 518 -17.46 5.58 9.70
CA LEU A 518 -17.75 4.55 10.72
C LEU A 518 -19.21 4.56 11.16
N ASP A 519 -19.84 5.74 11.15
CA ASP A 519 -21.24 5.91 11.51
C ASP A 519 -22.08 6.25 10.26
N LYS A 520 -22.84 5.28 9.80
CA LYS A 520 -23.73 5.37 8.63
C LYS A 520 -25.16 5.76 8.98
N SER A 521 -25.43 6.14 10.24
CA SER A 521 -26.77 6.60 10.63
C SER A 521 -27.15 7.87 9.88
N PRO A 522 -28.45 8.07 9.56
CA PRO A 522 -28.92 9.32 8.99
C PRO A 522 -28.58 10.49 9.90
N LYS A 523 -28.08 11.57 9.33
CA LYS A 523 -27.71 12.80 10.05
C LYS A 523 -28.59 13.94 9.58
N ASP A 524 -28.97 14.83 10.52
CA ASP A 524 -29.54 16.12 10.16
C ASP A 524 -28.51 16.93 9.38
N TYR A 525 -28.98 17.79 8.48
CA TYR A 525 -28.11 18.63 7.69
C TYR A 525 -28.33 20.12 8.01
N TYR A 526 -27.35 20.94 7.66
CA TYR A 526 -27.43 22.38 7.80
C TYR A 526 -27.92 23.03 6.50
N VAL A 527 -28.51 24.21 6.66
CA VAL A 527 -28.94 25.08 5.56
C VAL A 527 -28.31 26.46 5.71
N VAL A 528 -28.17 27.17 4.61
CA VAL A 528 -27.75 28.58 4.61
C VAL A 528 -29.00 29.45 4.54
N THR A 529 -29.12 30.39 5.49
CA THR A 529 -30.23 31.33 5.60
C THR A 529 -29.94 32.62 4.85
N ASP A 530 -30.94 33.52 4.74
CA ASP A 530 -30.82 34.83 4.12
C ASP A 530 -29.85 35.79 4.84
N ASN A 531 -29.36 35.40 6.02
CA ASN A 531 -28.30 36.12 6.75
C ASN A 531 -26.91 35.99 6.08
N CYS A 532 -26.78 35.18 5.03
CA CYS A 532 -25.52 35.00 4.32
C CYS A 532 -25.14 36.30 3.55
N ASN A 533 -23.99 36.85 3.90
CA ASN A 533 -23.45 38.06 3.26
C ASN A 533 -22.34 37.78 2.23
N ALA A 534 -22.24 36.54 1.73
CA ALA A 534 -21.26 36.12 0.73
C ALA A 534 -19.78 36.27 1.13
N CYS A 535 -19.45 36.24 2.44
CA CYS A 535 -18.06 36.40 2.91
C CYS A 535 -17.13 35.22 2.55
N GLY A 536 -17.67 34.06 2.17
CA GLY A 536 -16.93 32.88 1.72
C GLY A 536 -16.10 32.14 2.79
N ILE A 537 -16.14 32.54 4.07
CA ILE A 537 -15.31 31.92 5.15
C ILE A 537 -15.62 30.44 5.29
N CYS A 538 -16.88 30.02 5.23
CA CYS A 538 -17.29 28.61 5.33
C CYS A 538 -16.69 27.74 4.19
N LYS A 539 -16.51 28.29 2.99
CA LYS A 539 -15.88 27.60 1.85
C LYS A 539 -14.42 27.26 2.14
N THR A 540 -13.72 28.08 2.92
CA THR A 540 -12.28 27.86 3.20
C THR A 540 -11.98 26.62 4.04
N ILE A 541 -13.00 25.98 4.61
CA ILE A 541 -12.89 24.64 5.25
C ILE A 541 -12.69 23.52 4.21
N GLY A 542 -13.02 23.79 2.96
CA GLY A 542 -12.89 22.84 1.85
C GLY A 542 -13.91 21.69 1.89
N CYS A 543 -15.03 21.83 2.60
CA CYS A 543 -16.06 20.80 2.65
C CYS A 543 -16.77 20.65 1.30
N PRO A 544 -16.85 19.43 0.71
CA PRO A 544 -17.52 19.22 -0.58
C PRO A 544 -19.03 19.53 -0.56
N ALA A 545 -19.66 19.51 0.63
CA ALA A 545 -21.06 19.88 0.78
C ALA A 545 -21.32 21.39 0.65
N ILE A 546 -20.27 22.23 0.65
CA ILE A 546 -20.42 23.70 0.58
C ILE A 546 -20.07 24.17 -0.81
N ALA A 547 -21.02 24.75 -1.49
CA ALA A 547 -20.83 25.50 -2.73
C ALA A 547 -21.02 27.01 -2.49
N CYS A 548 -20.44 27.84 -3.36
CA CYS A 548 -20.71 29.26 -3.43
C CYS A 548 -21.13 29.59 -4.86
N ASP A 549 -22.22 30.30 -4.98
CA ASP A 549 -22.67 30.81 -6.27
C ASP A 549 -21.62 31.73 -6.90
N ALA A 550 -21.35 31.57 -8.18
CA ALA A 550 -20.25 32.27 -8.86
C ALA A 550 -20.53 33.76 -9.05
N GLU A 551 -21.81 34.17 -9.16
CA GLU A 551 -22.21 35.54 -9.41
C GLU A 551 -22.46 36.33 -8.13
N THR A 552 -23.17 35.71 -7.18
CA THR A 552 -23.58 36.39 -5.94
C THR A 552 -22.61 36.15 -4.77
N GLY A 553 -21.78 35.11 -4.85
CA GLY A 553 -20.92 34.67 -3.75
C GLY A 553 -21.66 34.00 -2.57
N ILE A 554 -22.98 33.90 -2.64
CA ILE A 554 -23.82 33.32 -1.57
C ILE A 554 -23.50 31.83 -1.46
N SER A 555 -23.30 31.37 -0.24
CA SER A 555 -23.02 29.95 0.04
C SER A 555 -24.31 29.14 0.03
N SER A 556 -24.19 27.87 -0.39
CA SER A 556 -25.23 26.85 -0.26
C SER A 556 -24.65 25.57 0.32
N ILE A 557 -25.48 24.75 0.93
CA ILE A 557 -25.11 23.45 1.49
C ILE A 557 -25.92 22.37 0.78
N ASP A 558 -25.22 21.42 0.17
CA ASP A 558 -25.82 20.26 -0.46
C ASP A 558 -26.36 19.32 0.64
N PRO A 559 -27.69 19.10 0.68
CA PRO A 559 -28.32 18.25 1.70
C PRO A 559 -27.93 16.78 1.56
N ASP A 560 -27.55 16.32 0.37
CA ASP A 560 -27.16 14.93 0.13
C ASP A 560 -25.74 14.63 0.59
N LEU A 561 -24.90 15.61 0.67
CA LEU A 561 -23.53 15.52 1.14
C LEU A 561 -23.34 15.94 2.60
N CYS A 562 -24.19 16.83 3.13
CA CYS A 562 -24.04 17.33 4.49
C CYS A 562 -24.37 16.27 5.54
N ILE A 563 -23.48 16.09 6.52
CA ILE A 563 -23.65 15.14 7.65
C ILE A 563 -23.90 15.82 8.98
N GLY A 564 -24.17 17.12 9.03
CA GLY A 564 -24.50 17.84 10.27
C GLY A 564 -23.36 17.96 11.28
N CYS A 565 -22.10 17.97 10.86
CA CYS A 565 -20.92 17.97 11.74
C CYS A 565 -20.63 19.31 12.45
N ASP A 566 -21.38 20.35 12.18
CA ASP A 566 -21.28 21.68 12.80
C ASP A 566 -20.00 22.51 12.49
N GLN A 567 -19.01 21.97 11.81
CA GLN A 567 -17.73 22.67 11.60
C GLN A 567 -17.92 24.02 10.87
N CYS A 568 -18.69 24.04 9.78
CA CYS A 568 -18.89 25.26 8.99
C CYS A 568 -19.69 26.34 9.72
N ARG A 569 -20.65 25.97 10.58
CA ARG A 569 -21.41 26.89 11.43
C ARG A 569 -20.49 27.64 12.38
N GLN A 570 -19.55 26.95 13.03
CA GLN A 570 -18.60 27.55 13.99
C GLN A 570 -17.66 28.58 13.35
N TYR A 571 -17.51 28.59 12.02
CA TYR A 571 -16.78 29.63 11.26
C TYR A 571 -17.68 30.75 10.76
N CYS A 572 -19.01 30.61 10.85
CA CYS A 572 -19.93 31.63 10.37
C CYS A 572 -20.15 32.74 11.42
N ASN A 573 -19.62 33.92 11.16
CA ASN A 573 -19.77 35.07 12.07
C ASN A 573 -21.16 35.75 11.97
N PHE A 574 -22.00 35.35 11.01
CA PHE A 574 -23.31 35.98 10.72
C PHE A 574 -24.48 35.09 11.10
N ASP A 575 -24.22 33.97 11.74
CA ASP A 575 -25.23 32.96 12.12
C ASP A 575 -26.11 32.53 10.93
N ALA A 576 -25.53 32.55 9.73
CA ALA A 576 -26.23 32.23 8.49
C ALA A 576 -26.31 30.71 8.22
N ILE A 577 -25.60 29.87 8.97
CA ILE A 577 -25.63 28.41 8.83
C ILE A 577 -26.39 27.84 10.01
N GLN A 578 -27.56 27.28 9.77
CA GLN A 578 -28.46 26.78 10.79
C GLN A 578 -28.84 25.32 10.57
N PRO A 579 -29.12 24.54 11.64
CA PRO A 579 -29.76 23.23 11.47
C PRO A 579 -31.07 23.36 10.71
N ARG A 580 -31.40 22.43 9.85
CA ARG A 580 -32.71 22.41 9.18
C ARG A 580 -33.81 22.22 10.23
N GLU A 581 -34.83 23.11 10.21
CA GLU A 581 -36.00 22.95 11.05
C GLU A 581 -36.88 21.78 10.54
N GLY A 582 -37.17 20.82 11.40
CA GLY A 582 -38.31 19.89 11.26
C GLY A 582 -38.09 18.64 10.41
N GLY A 583 -37.00 17.88 10.57
CA GLY A 583 -37.03 16.55 10.02
C GLY A 583 -35.72 15.80 9.90
N GLN A 584 -35.73 14.58 10.40
CA GLN A 584 -34.83 13.52 9.94
C GLN A 584 -34.96 13.31 8.43
N ARG A 585 -33.84 13.00 7.74
CA ARG A 585 -33.85 12.49 6.35
C ARG A 585 -34.73 11.27 6.22
#